data_5209823f204e9e4a6889dd20d35a80f8
#
_entry.id   5209823f204e9e4a6889dd20d35a80f8
#
_cell.length_a   1.000
_cell.length_b   1.000
_cell.length_c   1.000
_cell.angle_alpha   90.00
_cell.angle_beta   90.00
_cell.angle_gamma   90.00
#
_symmetry.space_group_name_H-M   'P 1'
#
loop_
_entity.id
_entity.type
_entity.pdbx_description
1 polymer ?
#
loop_
_entity_poly.entity_id
_entity_poly.type
_entity_poly.pdbx_seq_one_letter_code
_entity_poly.pdbx_strand_id
1 'polypeptide(L)'
;MAQKIAAFRAQAGVVIFVCDAHAPDDREFRYFPAHAVKGSWGARIIPELPPAPGDYRVEKTRYSAFAHTNLDDILRQEQVEEVHVVGVMTSICVMETVKELFDRDLPGLVYRQGVADSDPEAHAFALKQMQRVLGAKVV
;
A
#
# COMPACT_ATOMS: atom_id res chain seq x y z
N MET A 1 -9.39 -6.04 -8.96
CA MET A 1 -7.98 -6.01 -8.52
C MET A 1 -7.14 -7.11 -9.17
N ALA A 2 -7.44 -8.38 -9.01
CA ALA A 2 -6.65 -9.49 -9.57
C ALA A 2 -6.31 -9.34 -11.05
N GLN A 3 -7.29 -8.97 -11.89
CA GLN A 3 -7.07 -8.74 -13.32
C GLN A 3 -6.08 -7.59 -13.61
N LYS A 4 -6.11 -6.51 -12.81
CA LYS A 4 -5.15 -5.41 -12.96
C LYS A 4 -3.72 -5.86 -12.60
N ILE A 5 -3.57 -6.62 -11.52
CA ILE A 5 -2.27 -7.19 -11.13
C ILE A 5 -1.74 -8.13 -12.21
N ALA A 6 -2.59 -9.01 -12.76
CA ALA A 6 -2.19 -9.90 -13.84
C ALA A 6 -1.76 -9.14 -15.10
N ALA A 7 -2.50 -8.10 -15.49
CA ALA A 7 -2.13 -7.25 -16.63
C ALA A 7 -0.83 -6.48 -16.39
N PHE A 8 -0.58 -6.04 -15.16
CA PHE A 8 0.64 -5.34 -14.77
C PHE A 8 1.86 -6.27 -14.83
N ARG A 9 1.75 -7.50 -14.31
CA ARG A 9 2.78 -8.53 -14.44
C ARG A 9 3.10 -8.86 -15.90
N ALA A 10 2.07 -8.95 -16.74
CA ALA A 10 2.25 -9.26 -18.18
C ALA A 10 3.05 -8.16 -18.92
N GLN A 11 3.15 -6.96 -18.37
CA GLN A 11 3.94 -5.84 -18.88
C GLN A 11 5.29 -5.70 -18.15
N ALA A 12 5.75 -6.76 -17.49
CA ALA A 12 6.97 -6.78 -16.67
C ALA A 12 6.94 -5.78 -15.49
N GLY A 13 5.75 -5.39 -15.03
CA GLY A 13 5.59 -4.54 -13.86
C GLY A 13 5.94 -5.29 -12.57
N VAL A 14 6.63 -4.62 -11.66
CA VAL A 14 7.00 -5.14 -10.35
C VAL A 14 5.80 -5.11 -9.42
N VAL A 15 5.41 -6.23 -8.84
CA VAL A 15 4.31 -6.32 -7.88
C VAL A 15 4.86 -6.48 -6.47
N ILE A 16 4.41 -5.60 -5.58
CA ILE A 16 4.84 -5.57 -4.18
C ILE A 16 3.61 -5.67 -3.27
N PHE A 17 3.51 -6.75 -2.52
CA PHE A 17 2.50 -6.91 -1.47
C PHE A 17 3.00 -6.29 -0.19
N VAL A 18 2.39 -5.18 0.22
CA VAL A 18 2.69 -4.51 1.49
C VAL A 18 1.65 -4.96 2.52
N CYS A 19 2.10 -5.66 3.55
CA CYS A 19 1.24 -6.32 4.53
C CYS A 19 1.53 -5.82 5.94
N ASP A 20 0.48 -5.54 6.72
CA ASP A 20 0.65 -5.34 8.15
C ASP A 20 1.08 -6.64 8.84
N ALA A 21 2.03 -6.54 9.77
CA ALA A 21 2.57 -7.68 10.51
C ALA A 21 2.96 -7.23 11.94
N HIS A 22 1.95 -6.87 12.73
CA HIS A 22 2.13 -6.32 14.07
C HIS A 22 2.62 -7.34 15.09
N ALA A 23 3.41 -6.89 16.07
CA ALA A 23 3.65 -7.68 17.28
C ALA A 23 2.35 -7.77 18.11
N PRO A 24 2.18 -8.82 18.94
CA PRO A 24 0.96 -8.97 19.75
C PRO A 24 0.69 -7.80 20.71
N ASP A 25 1.71 -7.04 21.07
CA ASP A 25 1.69 -5.90 21.97
C ASP A 25 1.97 -4.57 21.26
N ASP A 26 1.77 -4.49 19.93
CA ASP A 26 2.06 -3.29 19.17
C ASP A 26 1.30 -2.08 19.76
N ARG A 27 2.02 -0.95 19.84
CA ARG A 27 1.46 0.31 20.39
C ARG A 27 0.25 0.81 19.63
N GLU A 28 0.08 0.43 18.37
CA GLU A 28 -1.07 0.80 17.54
C GLU A 28 -2.38 0.27 18.12
N PHE A 29 -2.33 -0.84 18.84
CA PHE A 29 -3.49 -1.43 19.53
C PHE A 29 -4.01 -0.60 20.71
N ARG A 30 -3.40 0.55 21.00
CA ARG A 30 -3.97 1.57 21.89
C ARG A 30 -5.04 2.42 21.22
N TYR A 31 -5.05 2.45 19.89
CA TYR A 31 -5.96 3.26 19.07
C TYR A 31 -6.91 2.42 18.23
N PHE A 32 -6.47 1.21 17.85
CA PHE A 32 -7.24 0.26 17.06
C PHE A 32 -7.31 -1.10 17.75
N PRO A 33 -8.40 -1.87 17.54
CA PRO A 33 -8.42 -3.27 17.96
C PRO A 33 -7.23 -4.04 17.38
N ALA A 34 -6.76 -5.06 18.09
CA ALA A 34 -5.67 -5.91 17.60
C ALA A 34 -6.05 -6.54 16.25
N HIS A 35 -5.22 -6.33 15.25
CA HIS A 35 -5.42 -6.79 13.88
C HIS A 35 -4.07 -7.14 13.25
N ALA A 36 -4.11 -7.90 12.15
CA ALA A 36 -2.94 -8.27 11.36
C ALA A 36 -1.69 -8.67 12.19
N VAL A 37 -1.92 -9.37 13.32
CA VAL A 37 -0.82 -9.87 14.16
C VAL A 37 0.02 -10.86 13.35
N LYS A 38 1.33 -10.68 13.36
CA LYS A 38 2.28 -11.51 12.60
C LYS A 38 2.04 -13.01 12.85
N GLY A 39 1.93 -13.78 11.76
CA GLY A 39 1.64 -15.22 11.79
C GLY A 39 0.17 -15.57 11.91
N SER A 40 -0.72 -14.61 12.24
CA SER A 40 -2.17 -14.84 12.29
C SER A 40 -2.78 -14.91 10.87
N TRP A 41 -4.03 -15.37 10.82
CA TRP A 41 -4.81 -15.36 9.57
C TRP A 41 -4.99 -13.92 9.03
N GLY A 42 -5.23 -12.94 9.92
CA GLY A 42 -5.45 -11.56 9.53
C GLY A 42 -4.24 -10.85 8.89
N ALA A 43 -3.02 -11.40 9.06
CA ALA A 43 -1.81 -10.88 8.42
C ALA A 43 -1.50 -11.54 7.06
N ARG A 44 -2.38 -12.42 6.57
CA ARG A 44 -2.17 -13.12 5.30
C ARG A 44 -2.70 -12.31 4.14
N ILE A 45 -2.05 -12.48 2.99
CA ILE A 45 -2.61 -12.01 1.72
C ILE A 45 -3.87 -12.83 1.42
N ILE A 46 -4.93 -12.16 0.99
CA ILE A 46 -6.21 -12.81 0.71
C ILE A 46 -6.09 -13.80 -0.45
N PRO A 47 -6.82 -14.92 -0.44
CA PRO A 47 -6.73 -15.95 -1.48
C PRO A 47 -7.04 -15.45 -2.90
N GLU A 48 -7.82 -14.37 -3.01
CA GLU A 48 -8.19 -13.75 -4.28
C GLU A 48 -7.04 -12.99 -4.96
N LEU A 49 -5.96 -12.74 -4.22
CA LEU A 49 -4.77 -12.03 -4.70
C LEU A 49 -3.51 -12.87 -4.45
N PRO A 50 -3.40 -14.07 -5.04
CA PRO A 50 -2.27 -14.94 -4.77
C PRO A 50 -0.97 -14.31 -5.29
N PRO A 51 0.09 -14.26 -4.46
CA PRO A 51 1.42 -13.90 -4.93
C PRO A 51 1.91 -14.87 -6.00
N ALA A 52 2.66 -14.36 -6.95
CA ALA A 52 3.32 -15.13 -8.00
C ALA A 52 4.84 -15.16 -7.79
N PRO A 53 5.57 -16.10 -8.41
CA PRO A 53 7.03 -16.04 -8.44
C PRO A 53 7.51 -14.68 -8.99
N GLY A 54 8.44 -14.05 -8.28
CA GLY A 54 8.95 -12.72 -8.62
C GLY A 54 8.24 -11.55 -7.94
N ASP A 55 7.10 -11.77 -7.29
CA ASP A 55 6.48 -10.72 -6.48
C ASP A 55 7.25 -10.51 -5.17
N TYR A 56 7.33 -9.26 -4.74
CA TYR A 56 7.87 -8.91 -3.43
C TYR A 56 6.81 -8.94 -2.35
N ARG A 57 7.23 -9.23 -1.12
CA ARG A 57 6.43 -9.06 0.09
C ARG A 57 7.18 -8.17 1.07
N VAL A 58 6.55 -7.08 1.47
CA VAL A 58 7.04 -6.14 2.46
C VAL A 58 6.13 -6.22 3.69
N GLU A 59 6.68 -6.52 4.85
CA GLU A 59 5.97 -6.48 6.12
C GLU A 59 6.19 -5.13 6.79
N LYS A 60 5.12 -4.51 7.29
CA LYS A 60 5.16 -3.23 7.98
C LYS A 60 4.41 -3.26 9.30
N THR A 61 4.71 -2.32 10.18
CA THR A 61 4.04 -2.12 11.48
C THR A 61 3.63 -0.67 11.67
N ARG A 62 3.64 0.12 10.62
CA ARG A 62 3.24 1.54 10.62
C ARG A 62 2.45 1.82 9.34
N TYR A 63 1.80 2.97 9.27
CA TYR A 63 0.88 3.29 8.16
C TYR A 63 1.57 3.34 6.81
N SER A 64 2.65 4.10 6.69
CA SER A 64 3.40 4.16 5.44
C SER A 64 4.10 2.85 5.13
N ALA A 65 4.06 2.44 3.87
CA ALA A 65 4.80 1.31 3.34
C ALA A 65 6.34 1.47 3.45
N PHE A 66 6.81 2.69 3.61
CA PHE A 66 8.24 3.00 3.72
C PHE A 66 8.75 2.94 5.17
N ALA A 67 7.83 3.09 6.16
CA ALA A 67 8.23 3.22 7.56
C ALA A 67 8.80 1.91 8.12
N HIS A 68 10.11 1.89 8.37
CA HIS A 68 10.86 0.75 8.90
C HIS A 68 10.78 -0.51 8.02
N THR A 69 10.77 -0.32 6.71
CA THR A 69 10.75 -1.41 5.72
C THR A 69 11.93 -1.30 4.75
N ASN A 70 12.07 -2.28 3.89
CA ASN A 70 13.06 -2.28 2.80
C ASN A 70 12.45 -1.84 1.45
N LEU A 71 11.32 -1.14 1.45
CA LEU A 71 10.64 -0.76 0.21
C LEU A 71 11.50 0.15 -0.67
N ASP A 72 12.22 1.11 -0.08
CA ASP A 72 13.15 1.97 -0.81
C ASP A 72 14.22 1.18 -1.58
N ASP A 73 14.74 0.12 -0.98
CA ASP A 73 15.76 -0.70 -1.62
C ASP A 73 15.19 -1.50 -2.80
N ILE A 74 13.98 -2.04 -2.64
CA ILE A 74 13.28 -2.76 -3.71
C ILE A 74 13.02 -1.81 -4.88
N LEU A 75 12.43 -0.63 -4.64
CA LEU A 75 12.12 0.33 -5.70
C LEU A 75 13.36 0.79 -6.45
N ARG A 76 14.47 0.99 -5.75
CA ARG A 76 15.76 1.36 -6.34
C ARG A 76 16.37 0.20 -7.14
N GLN A 77 16.36 -1.02 -6.60
CA GLN A 77 16.87 -2.22 -7.26
C GLN A 77 16.14 -2.49 -8.58
N GLU A 78 14.82 -2.35 -8.57
CA GLU A 78 13.94 -2.57 -9.72
C GLU A 78 13.85 -1.34 -10.65
N GLN A 79 14.57 -0.26 -10.33
CA GLN A 79 14.58 0.97 -11.12
C GLN A 79 13.18 1.53 -11.40
N VAL A 80 12.32 1.50 -10.37
CA VAL A 80 10.91 1.91 -10.48
C VAL A 80 10.82 3.42 -10.70
N GLU A 81 10.13 3.83 -11.76
CA GLU A 81 9.94 5.24 -12.15
C GLU A 81 8.55 5.78 -11.76
N GLU A 82 7.55 4.92 -11.55
CA GLU A 82 6.19 5.27 -11.14
C GLU A 82 5.61 4.16 -10.27
N VAL A 83 4.88 4.53 -9.21
CA VAL A 83 4.26 3.56 -8.30
C VAL A 83 2.75 3.61 -8.41
N HIS A 84 2.13 2.49 -8.75
CA HIS A 84 0.68 2.31 -8.76
C HIS A 84 0.21 1.79 -7.40
N VAL A 85 -0.57 2.60 -6.69
CA VAL A 85 -1.01 2.30 -5.33
C VAL A 85 -2.46 1.84 -5.29
N VAL A 86 -2.68 0.73 -4.61
CA VAL A 86 -3.99 0.13 -4.34
C VAL A 86 -4.02 -0.44 -2.93
N GLY A 87 -5.19 -0.60 -2.35
CA GLY A 87 -5.35 -1.22 -1.03
C GLY A 87 -6.22 -0.44 -0.07
N VAL A 88 -6.02 -0.68 1.22
CA VAL A 88 -6.79 -0.12 2.33
C VAL A 88 -5.88 0.27 3.49
N MET A 89 -6.25 1.23 4.32
CA MET A 89 -7.35 2.20 4.20
C MET A 89 -6.90 3.39 3.37
N THR A 90 -7.79 3.96 2.57
CA THR A 90 -7.44 5.09 1.69
C THR A 90 -6.88 6.28 2.45
N SER A 91 -7.50 6.63 3.58
CA SER A 91 -7.14 7.80 4.41
C SER A 91 -5.97 7.54 5.37
N ILE A 92 -5.50 6.31 5.47
CA ILE A 92 -4.43 5.93 6.39
C ILE A 92 -3.24 5.42 5.58
N CYS A 93 -3.13 4.10 5.41
CA CYS A 93 -1.93 3.49 4.84
C CYS A 93 -1.67 3.91 3.40
N VAL A 94 -2.73 4.06 2.57
CA VAL A 94 -2.60 4.50 1.18
C VAL A 94 -2.11 5.94 1.12
N MET A 95 -2.77 6.86 1.83
CA MET A 95 -2.42 8.28 1.81
C MET A 95 -1.02 8.52 2.39
N GLU A 96 -0.65 7.88 3.50
CA GLU A 96 0.69 8.02 4.08
C GLU A 96 1.77 7.45 3.16
N THR A 97 1.48 6.37 2.44
CA THR A 97 2.42 5.83 1.44
C THR A 97 2.57 6.79 0.25
N VAL A 98 1.48 7.37 -0.25
CA VAL A 98 1.51 8.35 -1.35
C VAL A 98 2.26 9.63 -0.93
N LYS A 99 2.11 10.06 0.32
CA LYS A 99 2.88 11.17 0.87
C LYS A 99 4.38 10.90 0.83
N GLU A 100 4.79 9.71 1.23
CA GLU A 100 6.20 9.30 1.18
C GLU A 100 6.74 9.15 -0.26
N LEU A 101 5.89 8.82 -1.23
CA LEU A 101 6.25 8.87 -2.66
C LEU A 101 6.54 10.31 -3.10
N PHE A 102 5.67 11.25 -2.71
CA PHE A 102 5.86 12.67 -2.98
C PHE A 102 7.18 13.19 -2.38
N ASP A 103 7.47 12.85 -1.12
CA ASP A 103 8.70 13.26 -0.42
C ASP A 103 9.98 12.66 -1.08
N ARG A 104 9.83 11.68 -1.98
CA ARG A 104 10.91 11.01 -2.76
C ARG A 104 10.96 11.42 -4.23
N ASP A 105 10.16 12.38 -4.63
CA ASP A 105 10.02 12.78 -6.06
C ASP A 105 9.63 11.59 -6.96
N LEU A 106 8.95 10.57 -6.41
CA LEU A 106 8.53 9.38 -7.15
C LEU A 106 7.04 9.50 -7.52
N PRO A 107 6.69 9.53 -8.82
CA PRO A 107 5.30 9.66 -9.26
C PRO A 107 4.40 8.55 -8.71
N GLY A 108 3.26 8.95 -8.14
CA GLY A 108 2.25 8.04 -7.63
C GLY A 108 0.97 8.05 -8.48
N LEU A 109 0.44 6.87 -8.81
CA LEU A 109 -0.85 6.69 -9.43
C LEU A 109 -1.77 5.87 -8.52
N VAL A 110 -2.93 6.43 -8.16
CA VAL A 110 -3.90 5.79 -7.28
C VAL A 110 -5.14 5.40 -8.08
N TYR A 111 -5.49 4.12 -8.07
CA TYR A 111 -6.74 3.66 -8.68
C TYR A 111 -7.90 3.88 -7.70
N ARG A 112 -8.81 4.81 -8.03
CA ARG A 112 -10.01 5.11 -7.22
C ARG A 112 -10.83 3.86 -6.86
N GLN A 113 -11.01 2.96 -7.83
CA GLN A 113 -11.71 1.69 -7.62
C GLN A 113 -10.84 0.61 -6.98
N GLY A 114 -9.57 0.90 -6.78
CA GLY A 114 -8.60 -0.02 -6.17
C GLY A 114 -8.29 0.29 -4.71
N VAL A 115 -8.88 1.34 -4.17
CA VAL A 115 -8.73 1.75 -2.76
C VAL A 115 -10.07 1.84 -2.08
N ALA A 116 -10.10 1.59 -0.77
CA ALA A 116 -11.32 1.64 0.03
C ALA A 116 -11.03 2.14 1.45
N ASP A 117 -12.07 2.63 2.09
CA ASP A 117 -12.04 3.10 3.46
C ASP A 117 -13.33 2.72 4.19
N SER A 118 -13.30 2.65 5.50
CA SER A 118 -14.51 2.44 6.32
C SER A 118 -15.33 3.71 6.50
N ASP A 119 -14.70 4.88 6.31
CA ASP A 119 -15.32 6.20 6.40
C ASP A 119 -15.36 6.85 5.01
N PRO A 120 -16.56 7.06 4.41
CA PRO A 120 -16.70 7.68 3.10
C PRO A 120 -16.18 9.12 3.02
N GLU A 121 -16.28 9.90 4.11
CA GLU A 121 -15.80 11.28 4.13
C GLU A 121 -14.27 11.31 4.17
N ALA A 122 -13.65 10.47 5.00
CA ALA A 122 -12.21 10.29 5.04
C ALA A 122 -11.66 9.79 3.70
N HIS A 123 -12.35 8.84 3.06
CA HIS A 123 -12.02 8.36 1.72
C HIS A 123 -11.99 9.49 0.69
N ALA A 124 -13.08 10.26 0.61
CA ALA A 124 -13.20 11.37 -0.33
C ALA A 124 -12.14 12.45 -0.09
N PHE A 125 -11.90 12.79 1.19
CA PHE A 125 -10.86 13.73 1.59
C PHE A 125 -9.47 13.24 1.16
N ALA A 126 -9.13 12.00 1.46
CA ALA A 126 -7.81 11.43 1.15
C ALA A 126 -7.53 11.43 -0.36
N LEU A 127 -8.49 11.01 -1.18
CA LEU A 127 -8.36 11.05 -2.64
C LEU A 127 -8.12 12.48 -3.15
N LYS A 128 -8.83 13.45 -2.60
CA LYS A 128 -8.65 14.87 -2.95
C LYS A 128 -7.28 15.40 -2.52
N GLN A 129 -6.80 15.02 -1.33
CA GLN A 129 -5.48 15.40 -0.83
C GLN A 129 -4.37 14.80 -1.67
N MET A 130 -4.43 13.50 -1.95
CA MET A 130 -3.43 12.84 -2.79
C MET A 130 -3.32 13.49 -4.16
N GLN A 131 -4.45 13.85 -4.78
CA GLN A 131 -4.48 14.49 -6.10
C GLN A 131 -4.00 15.94 -6.07
N ARG A 132 -4.47 16.75 -5.12
CA ARG A 132 -4.28 18.21 -5.14
C ARG A 132 -3.02 18.69 -4.45
N VAL A 133 -2.59 17.97 -3.43
CA VAL A 133 -1.48 18.37 -2.56
C VAL A 133 -0.25 17.51 -2.79
N LEU A 134 -0.45 16.20 -2.93
CA LEU A 134 0.66 15.25 -3.11
C LEU A 134 0.95 14.93 -4.58
N GLY A 135 0.27 15.59 -5.53
CA GLY A 135 0.54 15.45 -6.95
C GLY A 135 0.28 14.07 -7.55
N ALA A 136 -0.36 13.16 -6.80
CA ALA A 136 -0.66 11.82 -7.29
C ALA A 136 -1.76 11.87 -8.38
N LYS A 137 -1.60 11.04 -9.40
CA LYS A 137 -2.63 10.84 -10.40
C LYS A 137 -3.71 9.90 -9.85
N VAL A 138 -4.95 10.40 -9.68
CA VAL A 138 -6.09 9.58 -9.24
C VAL A 138 -6.98 9.25 -10.44
N VAL A 139 -7.13 7.96 -10.77
CA VAL A 139 -7.84 7.45 -11.96
C VAL A 139 -8.95 6.47 -11.59
#